data_fee5a44bd7532ecb1304dce172cf8d75
#
_entry.id   fee5a44bd7532ecb1304dce172cf8d75
#
_cell.length_a   1.000
_cell.length_b   1.000
_cell.length_c   1.000
_cell.angle_alpha   90.00
_cell.angle_beta   90.00
_cell.angle_gamma   90.00
#
_symmetry.space_group_name_H-M   'P 1'
#
loop_
_entity.id
_entity.type
_entity.pdbx_description
1 polymer ?
#
loop_
_entity_poly.entity_id
_entity_poly.type
_entity_poly.pdbx_seq_one_letter_code
_entity_poly.pdbx_strand_id
1 'polypeptide(L)'
;MQTWVVAHPKDAQAWHLLSEAWARQGEVTRSIRADAESRFAQLDYPAALDRLKAAQEMLRSGSRAAQERNAHIEASIIDTRTRQVAALVREQAREDKLDR
;
A
#
# COMPACT_ATOMS: atom_id res chain seq x y z
N MET A 1 2.62 9.56 -14.67
CA MET A 1 2.67 9.26 -13.23
C MET A 1 3.18 7.85 -12.94
N GLN A 2 2.54 6.84 -13.48
CA GLN A 2 2.93 5.45 -13.17
C GLN A 2 4.35 5.12 -13.61
N THR A 3 4.78 5.64 -14.77
CA THR A 3 6.14 5.42 -15.26
C THR A 3 7.17 6.03 -14.30
N TRP A 4 6.89 7.24 -13.78
CA TRP A 4 7.77 7.87 -12.80
C TRP A 4 7.90 7.01 -11.54
N VAL A 5 6.77 6.52 -11.02
CA VAL A 5 6.74 5.71 -9.81
C VAL A 5 7.55 4.42 -9.96
N VAL A 6 7.50 3.78 -11.14
CA VAL A 6 8.29 2.57 -11.41
C VAL A 6 9.79 2.88 -11.36
N ALA A 7 10.21 4.03 -11.90
CA ALA A 7 11.60 4.45 -11.90
C ALA A 7 12.06 5.01 -10.55
N HIS A 8 11.12 5.55 -9.74
CA HIS A 8 11.42 6.23 -8.48
C HIS A 8 10.51 5.70 -7.37
N PRO A 9 10.67 4.41 -6.98
CA PRO A 9 9.73 3.77 -6.05
C PRO A 9 9.73 4.35 -4.64
N LYS A 10 10.75 5.15 -4.29
CA LYS A 10 10.84 5.79 -2.97
C LYS A 10 10.34 7.23 -2.97
N ASP A 11 9.76 7.72 -4.07
CA ASP A 11 9.23 9.06 -4.17
C ASP A 11 7.81 9.09 -3.59
N ALA A 12 7.71 9.51 -2.33
CA ALA A 12 6.43 9.55 -1.61
C ALA A 12 5.39 10.43 -2.30
N GLN A 13 5.82 11.57 -2.84
CA GLN A 13 4.89 12.50 -3.48
C GLN A 13 4.33 11.91 -4.78
N ALA A 14 5.16 11.23 -5.56
CA ALA A 14 4.71 10.60 -6.79
C ALA A 14 3.67 9.51 -6.49
N TRP A 15 3.90 8.70 -5.45
CA TRP A 15 2.94 7.71 -5.01
C TRP A 15 1.63 8.34 -4.56
N HIS A 16 1.71 9.45 -3.82
CA HIS A 16 0.53 10.16 -3.34
C HIS A 16 -0.30 10.68 -4.51
N LEU A 17 0.36 11.31 -5.51
CA LEU A 17 -0.34 11.80 -6.70
C LEU A 17 -0.97 10.67 -7.49
N LEU A 18 -0.30 9.52 -7.57
CA LEU A 18 -0.86 8.35 -8.24
C LEU A 18 -2.09 7.84 -7.49
N SER A 19 -2.05 7.85 -6.16
CA SER A 19 -3.20 7.48 -5.33
C SER A 19 -4.41 8.34 -5.66
N GLU A 20 -4.22 9.67 -5.76
CA GLU A 20 -5.30 10.57 -6.10
C GLU A 20 -5.83 10.32 -7.52
N ALA A 21 -4.94 10.05 -8.46
CA ALA A 21 -5.34 9.75 -9.84
C ALA A 21 -6.19 8.49 -9.91
N TRP A 22 -5.79 7.43 -9.20
CA TRP A 22 -6.58 6.20 -9.15
C TRP A 22 -7.93 6.42 -8.50
N ALA A 23 -7.98 7.23 -7.41
CA ALA A 23 -9.25 7.54 -6.74
C ALA A 23 -10.22 8.23 -7.69
N ARG A 24 -9.73 9.17 -8.50
CA ARG A 24 -10.55 9.87 -9.48
C ARG A 24 -11.12 8.94 -10.55
N GLN A 25 -10.41 7.84 -10.84
CA GLN A 25 -10.85 6.85 -11.82
C GLN A 25 -11.74 5.78 -11.21
N GLY A 26 -12.01 5.84 -9.90
CA GLY A 26 -12.81 4.82 -9.23
C GLY A 26 -12.04 3.54 -8.92
N GLU A 27 -10.71 3.53 -9.09
CA GLU A 27 -9.86 2.38 -8.80
C GLU A 27 -9.45 2.41 -7.33
N VAL A 28 -10.38 2.06 -6.46
CA VAL A 28 -10.24 2.26 -5.01
C VAL A 28 -9.07 1.46 -4.44
N THR A 29 -8.96 0.19 -4.79
CA THR A 29 -7.91 -0.69 -4.26
C THR A 29 -6.53 -0.20 -4.66
N ARG A 30 -6.36 0.21 -5.92
CA ARG A 30 -5.09 0.75 -6.40
C ARG A 30 -4.76 2.06 -5.73
N SER A 31 -5.77 2.90 -5.47
CA SER A 31 -5.59 4.15 -4.77
C SER A 31 -5.04 3.91 -3.35
N ILE A 32 -5.63 2.97 -2.63
CA ILE A 32 -5.19 2.64 -1.27
C ILE A 32 -3.78 2.06 -1.29
N ARG A 33 -3.47 1.19 -2.25
CA ARG A 33 -2.14 0.63 -2.38
C ARG A 33 -1.09 1.70 -2.65
N ALA A 34 -1.40 2.64 -3.54
CA ALA A 34 -0.48 3.75 -3.84
C ALA A 34 -0.27 4.65 -2.62
N ASP A 35 -1.33 4.89 -1.83
CA ASP A 35 -1.20 5.63 -0.57
C ASP A 35 -0.31 4.88 0.41
N ALA A 36 -0.44 3.56 0.49
CA ALA A 36 0.44 2.74 1.33
C ALA A 36 1.92 2.89 0.92
N GLU A 37 2.18 2.87 -0.39
CA GLU A 37 3.56 3.03 -0.87
C GLU A 37 4.10 4.43 -0.60
N SER A 38 3.24 5.46 -0.64
CA SER A 38 3.63 6.81 -0.27
C SER A 38 4.10 6.84 1.19
N ARG A 39 3.36 6.20 2.08
CA ARG A 39 3.72 6.14 3.50
C ARG A 39 4.97 5.32 3.73
N PHE A 40 5.12 4.23 2.99
CA PHE A 40 6.33 3.41 3.04
C PHE A 40 7.56 4.22 2.63
N ALA A 41 7.43 5.04 1.57
CA ALA A 41 8.53 5.89 1.10
C ALA A 41 8.92 6.95 2.14
N GLN A 42 7.98 7.33 3.02
CA GLN A 42 8.25 8.23 4.15
C GLN A 42 8.79 7.49 5.36
N LEU A 43 9.05 6.20 5.25
CA LEU A 43 9.52 5.32 6.33
C LEU A 43 8.49 5.14 7.44
N ASP A 44 7.22 5.43 7.16
CA ASP A 44 6.13 5.22 8.10
C ASP A 44 5.52 3.85 7.83
N TYR A 45 6.22 2.81 8.25
CA TYR A 45 5.83 1.43 8.00
C TYR A 45 4.52 1.04 8.69
N PRO A 46 4.24 1.44 9.93
CA PRO A 46 2.94 1.12 10.54
C PRO A 46 1.76 1.70 9.76
N ALA A 47 1.86 2.95 9.30
CA ALA A 47 0.80 3.57 8.50
C ALA A 47 0.65 2.88 7.15
N ALA A 48 1.76 2.49 6.51
CA ALA A 48 1.73 1.75 5.25
C ALA A 48 1.02 0.40 5.45
N LEU A 49 1.32 -0.30 6.55
CA LEU A 49 0.70 -1.58 6.86
C LEU A 49 -0.81 -1.42 7.07
N ASP A 50 -1.24 -0.37 7.77
CA ASP A 50 -2.66 -0.11 7.98
C ASP A 50 -3.40 0.08 6.64
N ARG A 51 -2.80 0.81 5.71
CA ARG A 51 -3.40 1.01 4.39
C ARG A 51 -3.50 -0.30 3.61
N LEU A 52 -2.44 -1.12 3.66
CA LEU A 52 -2.45 -2.41 2.97
C LEU A 52 -3.51 -3.35 3.55
N LYS A 53 -3.65 -3.38 4.87
CA LYS A 53 -4.68 -4.19 5.52
C LYS A 53 -6.08 -3.70 5.17
N ALA A 54 -6.28 -2.39 5.06
CA ALA A 54 -7.56 -1.83 4.63
C ALA A 54 -7.92 -2.30 3.22
N ALA A 55 -6.93 -2.31 2.31
CA ALA A 55 -7.14 -2.81 0.95
C ALA A 55 -7.49 -4.30 0.94
N GLN A 56 -6.81 -5.09 1.77
CA GLN A 56 -7.13 -6.52 1.90
C GLN A 56 -8.57 -6.74 2.35
N GLU A 57 -9.00 -5.96 3.34
CA GLU A 57 -10.35 -6.08 3.88
C GLU A 57 -11.40 -5.71 2.84
N MET A 58 -11.16 -4.67 2.06
CA MET A 58 -12.07 -4.28 1.00
C MET A 58 -12.24 -5.39 -0.04
N LEU A 59 -11.14 -6.05 -0.41
CA LEU A 59 -11.19 -7.14 -1.38
C LEU A 59 -11.89 -8.38 -0.81
N ARG A 60 -11.70 -8.65 0.49
CA ARG A 60 -12.28 -9.82 1.14
C ARG A 60 -13.77 -9.66 1.43
N SER A 61 -14.22 -8.44 1.69
CA SER A 61 -15.59 -8.17 2.13
C SER A 61 -16.63 -8.31 1.02
N GLY A 62 -16.21 -8.59 -0.22
CA GLY A 62 -17.12 -8.64 -1.35
C GLY A 62 -17.64 -7.28 -1.77
N SER A 63 -16.94 -6.21 -1.37
CA SER A 63 -17.30 -4.85 -1.71
C SER A 63 -17.15 -4.60 -3.22
N ARG A 64 -17.51 -3.39 -3.66
CA ARG A 64 -17.34 -2.97 -5.04
C ARG A 64 -15.87 -3.11 -5.48
N ALA A 65 -14.93 -2.88 -4.56
CA ALA A 65 -13.50 -3.02 -4.85
C ALA A 65 -13.14 -4.44 -5.30
N ALA A 66 -13.80 -5.46 -4.71
CA ALA A 66 -13.55 -6.85 -5.08
C ALA A 66 -14.02 -7.19 -6.49
N GLN A 67 -14.87 -6.34 -7.08
CA GLN A 67 -15.40 -6.52 -8.42
C GLN A 67 -14.66 -5.71 -9.47
N GLU A 68 -13.64 -4.95 -9.06
CA GLU A 68 -12.84 -4.15 -9.98
C GLU A 68 -12.08 -5.06 -10.95
N ARG A 69 -11.78 -4.52 -12.14
CA ARG A 69 -10.96 -5.22 -13.12
C ARG A 69 -9.60 -5.53 -12.49
N ASN A 70 -9.14 -6.74 -12.68
CA ASN A 70 -7.84 -7.20 -12.16
C ASN A 70 -7.76 -7.23 -10.63
N ALA A 71 -8.90 -7.35 -9.94
CA ALA A 71 -8.92 -7.41 -8.48
C ALA A 71 -8.03 -8.53 -7.94
N HIS A 72 -8.01 -9.70 -8.61
CA HIS A 72 -7.19 -10.83 -8.16
C HIS A 72 -5.69 -10.54 -8.29
N ILE A 73 -5.28 -9.75 -9.30
CA ILE A 73 -3.88 -9.34 -9.48
C ILE A 73 -3.50 -8.36 -8.36
N GLU A 74 -4.37 -7.38 -8.11
CA GLU A 74 -4.14 -6.43 -7.02
C GLU A 74 -4.09 -7.12 -5.66
N ALA A 75 -4.95 -8.11 -5.44
CA ALA A 75 -4.95 -8.87 -4.18
C ALA A 75 -3.60 -9.56 -3.96
N SER A 76 -3.04 -10.15 -5.01
CA SER A 76 -1.74 -10.81 -4.91
C SER A 76 -0.62 -9.81 -4.58
N ILE A 77 -0.61 -8.65 -5.22
CA ILE A 77 0.38 -7.61 -4.95
C ILE A 77 0.24 -7.12 -3.51
N ILE A 78 -0.98 -6.84 -3.08
CA ILE A 78 -1.26 -6.34 -1.74
C ILE A 78 -0.86 -7.35 -0.69
N ASP A 79 -1.15 -8.63 -0.89
CA ASP A 79 -0.78 -9.69 0.06
C ASP A 79 0.73 -9.77 0.22
N THR A 80 1.46 -9.73 -0.90
CA THR A 80 2.92 -9.77 -0.87
C THR A 80 3.49 -8.56 -0.12
N ARG A 81 2.99 -7.37 -0.45
CA ARG A 81 3.46 -6.14 0.21
C ARG A 81 3.10 -6.14 1.70
N THR A 82 1.92 -6.64 2.04
CA THR A 82 1.51 -6.72 3.44
C THR A 82 2.50 -7.55 4.25
N ARG A 83 2.90 -8.71 3.73
CA ARG A 83 3.89 -9.55 4.41
C ARG A 83 5.23 -8.86 4.56
N GLN A 84 5.70 -8.18 3.50
CA GLN A 84 6.98 -7.47 3.51
C GLN A 84 6.98 -6.33 4.54
N VAL A 85 5.93 -5.51 4.52
CA VAL A 85 5.84 -4.35 5.43
C VAL A 85 5.61 -4.82 6.87
N ALA A 86 4.81 -5.87 7.08
CA ALA A 86 4.60 -6.42 8.41
C ALA A 86 5.92 -6.90 9.03
N ALA A 87 6.80 -7.51 8.22
CA ALA A 87 8.11 -7.94 8.69
C ALA A 87 8.95 -6.74 9.14
N LEU A 88 8.91 -5.63 8.39
CA LEU A 88 9.63 -4.42 8.74
C LEU A 88 9.09 -3.77 10.01
N VAL A 89 7.77 -3.78 10.19
CA VAL A 89 7.15 -3.26 11.42
C VAL A 89 7.62 -4.06 12.63
N ARG A 90 7.66 -5.40 12.51
CA ARG A 90 8.13 -6.25 13.60
C ARG A 90 9.62 -6.00 13.91
N GLU A 91 10.42 -5.79 12.87
CA GLU A 91 11.84 -5.50 13.05
C GLU A 91 12.05 -4.16 13.74
N GLN A 92 11.32 -3.12 13.35
CA GLN A 92 11.37 -1.83 14.04
C GLN A 92 11.02 -1.96 15.51
N ALA A 93 9.95 -2.69 15.81
CA ALA A 93 9.52 -2.88 17.20
C ALA A 93 10.60 -3.60 18.04
N ARG A 94 11.30 -4.55 17.43
CA ARG A 94 12.39 -5.27 18.09
C ARG A 94 13.58 -4.35 18.35
N GLU A 95 13.95 -3.53 17.35
CA GLU A 95 15.04 -2.56 17.50
C GLU A 95 14.73 -1.53 18.57
N ASP A 96 13.50 -1.03 18.63
CA ASP A 96 13.08 -0.08 19.65
C ASP A 96 13.21 -0.68 21.05
N LYS A 97 12.92 -1.96 21.22
CA LYS A 97 13.09 -2.65 22.50
C LYS A 97 14.54 -2.78 22.89
N LEU A 98 15.42 -3.02 21.91
CA LEU A 98 16.85 -3.17 22.17
C LEU A 98 17.51 -1.85 22.56
N ASP A 99 16.97 -0.73 22.07
CA ASP A 99 17.50 0.60 22.36
C ASP A 99 17.06 1.15 23.71
N ARG A 100 16.21 0.45 24.43
CA ARG A 100 15.76 0.84 25.77
C ARG A 100 16.67 0.24 26.87
#